data_c0c083f671b0e88f2cfcf749954362c7
#
_entry.id   c0c083f671b0e88f2cfcf749954362c7
#
_cell.length_a   1.000
_cell.length_b   1.000
_cell.length_c   1.000
_cell.angle_alpha   90.00
_cell.angle_beta   90.00
_cell.angle_gamma   90.00
#
_symmetry.space_group_name_H-M   'P 1'
#
loop_
_entity.id
_entity.type
_entity.pdbx_description
1 polymer ?
#
loop_
_entity_poly.entity_id
_entity_poly.type
_entity_poly.pdbx_seq_one_letter_code
_entity_poly.pdbx_strand_id
1 'polypeptide(L)'
;MPAQGADAGVAWHYGEPVAEQRALEAGRAVVDQSHLGLVTVKGPDRLTWLNSLSSQELASLAPGVSTEFMILNPQGRIEHVASAVDDGETVWLITETAAGLAAHLDRMRFMLRVEVADVTADWAAIGEPVSSPAAGRVSWVDPWPRIADGGTTYAPADGIAPALRSWRLVLVPRADLVSEIESRIGAGAVLAGTWATEALRIAAHRPRAATEVDETSLPHELDWLRTAVHLHKGCYRGQETVAKVHNVGRPPRRLTLLHLDGSGADLPSPGAVVTLDGSDAPAGRVTSVSRHHELGPIALAVLKRSTDPSATLMVVGDDGPVAATQEIIVNADGFSADRPPKPGPTTKGLLLGKGCAADGGDM
;
A
#
# COMPACT_ATOMS: atom_id res chain seq x y z
N MET A 1 -0.13 19.95 15.78
CA MET A 1 -0.09 18.85 16.77
C MET A 1 0.79 17.74 16.19
N PRO A 2 1.74 17.15 16.94
CA PRO A 2 2.59 16.07 16.40
C PRO A 2 1.78 14.79 16.20
N ALA A 3 2.11 14.06 15.14
CA ALA A 3 1.56 12.74 14.87
C ALA A 3 2.19 11.66 15.78
N GLN A 4 1.52 10.55 15.90
CA GLN A 4 1.95 9.38 16.69
C GLN A 4 1.98 8.11 15.83
N GLY A 5 2.51 7.04 16.38
CA GLY A 5 2.55 5.75 15.68
C GLY A 5 3.38 5.80 14.41
N ALA A 6 2.83 5.31 13.31
CA ALA A 6 3.49 5.22 12.01
C ALA A 6 3.87 6.59 11.40
N ASP A 7 3.19 7.65 11.81
CA ASP A 7 3.43 9.02 11.33
C ASP A 7 4.26 9.86 12.30
N ALA A 8 4.88 9.25 13.30
CA ALA A 8 5.69 9.98 14.27
C ALA A 8 6.82 10.77 13.59
N GLY A 9 7.03 12.01 14.03
CA GLY A 9 8.06 12.90 13.48
C GLY A 9 7.54 14.02 12.58
N VAL A 10 6.26 13.96 12.16
CA VAL A 10 5.60 15.00 11.37
C VAL A 10 4.36 15.52 12.06
N ALA A 11 3.71 16.53 11.51
CA ALA A 11 2.49 17.08 12.08
C ALA A 11 1.26 16.24 11.76
N TRP A 12 0.44 15.99 12.77
CA TRP A 12 -0.87 15.36 12.61
C TRP A 12 -1.87 16.31 11.94
N HIS A 13 -1.93 17.57 12.41
CA HIS A 13 -2.68 18.65 11.77
C HIS A 13 -2.08 20.01 12.16
N TYR A 14 -2.44 21.06 11.43
CA TYR A 14 -1.98 22.44 11.65
C TYR A 14 -3.08 23.35 12.26
N GLY A 15 -4.17 22.78 12.75
CA GLY A 15 -5.22 23.48 13.47
C GLY A 15 -6.62 23.23 12.92
N GLU A 16 -6.76 23.10 11.61
CA GLU A 16 -8.04 23.00 10.91
C GLU A 16 -8.14 21.71 10.06
N PRO A 17 -8.18 20.52 10.67
CA PRO A 17 -8.02 19.25 9.96
C PRO A 17 -9.07 19.01 8.86
N VAL A 18 -10.29 19.53 9.01
CA VAL A 18 -11.33 19.44 7.98
C VAL A 18 -11.02 20.36 6.80
N ALA A 19 -10.53 21.57 7.06
CA ALA A 19 -10.11 22.49 6.00
C ALA A 19 -8.88 21.97 5.25
N GLU A 20 -7.94 21.34 5.98
CA GLU A 20 -6.77 20.66 5.43
C GLU A 20 -7.17 19.50 4.48
N GLN A 21 -8.14 18.67 4.87
CA GLN A 21 -8.69 17.60 3.99
C GLN A 21 -9.29 18.18 2.71
N ARG A 22 -10.14 19.21 2.82
CA ARG A 22 -10.75 19.87 1.66
C ARG A 22 -9.71 20.51 0.74
N ALA A 23 -8.65 21.07 1.30
CA ALA A 23 -7.57 21.64 0.50
C ALA A 23 -6.78 20.55 -0.25
N LEU A 24 -6.53 19.41 0.38
CA LEU A 24 -5.92 18.23 -0.27
C LEU A 24 -6.79 17.71 -1.40
N GLU A 25 -8.07 17.48 -1.16
CA GLU A 25 -9.01 16.99 -2.18
C GLU A 25 -9.15 17.95 -3.36
N ALA A 26 -9.10 19.26 -3.08
CA ALA A 26 -9.13 20.31 -4.11
C ALA A 26 -7.79 20.51 -4.85
N GLY A 27 -6.77 19.68 -4.60
CA GLY A 27 -5.48 19.80 -5.26
C GLY A 27 -4.62 20.99 -4.82
N ARG A 28 -4.89 21.58 -3.63
CA ARG A 28 -4.30 22.84 -3.18
C ARG A 28 -3.56 22.72 -1.84
N ALA A 29 -2.99 21.56 -1.56
CA ALA A 29 -2.26 21.38 -0.31
C ALA A 29 -0.87 20.76 -0.52
N VAL A 30 -0.03 20.91 0.48
CA VAL A 30 1.28 20.29 0.63
C VAL A 30 1.38 19.63 2.01
N VAL A 31 2.04 18.47 2.06
CA VAL A 31 2.17 17.68 3.29
C VAL A 31 3.62 17.30 3.52
N ASP A 32 4.10 17.51 4.74
CA ASP A 32 5.37 16.94 5.18
C ASP A 32 5.22 15.43 5.36
N GLN A 33 5.96 14.66 4.54
CA GLN A 33 6.02 13.19 4.57
C GLN A 33 7.43 12.71 4.93
N SER A 34 8.21 13.54 5.64
CA SER A 34 9.61 13.28 5.98
C SER A 34 9.81 12.15 7.00
N HIS A 35 8.74 11.61 7.57
CA HIS A 35 8.77 10.39 8.39
C HIS A 35 8.94 9.12 7.54
N LEU A 36 8.64 9.17 6.24
CA LEU A 36 8.87 8.05 5.34
C LEU A 36 10.37 7.82 5.13
N GLY A 37 10.76 6.57 5.14
CA GLY A 37 12.14 6.17 4.90
C GLY A 37 12.47 6.10 3.42
N LEU A 38 13.74 6.35 3.08
CA LEU A 38 14.24 6.38 1.71
C LEU A 38 15.46 5.47 1.56
N VAL A 39 15.37 4.54 0.60
CA VAL A 39 16.48 3.66 0.24
C VAL A 39 16.83 3.86 -1.22
N THR A 40 18.11 3.93 -1.55
CA THR A 40 18.59 4.00 -2.93
C THR A 40 19.27 2.72 -3.35
N VAL A 41 19.06 2.36 -4.62
CA VAL A 41 19.79 1.26 -5.26
C VAL A 41 20.43 1.78 -6.54
N LYS A 42 21.76 1.80 -6.59
CA LYS A 42 22.57 2.25 -7.72
C LYS A 42 23.25 1.07 -8.41
N GLY A 43 23.71 1.29 -9.61
CA GLY A 43 24.51 0.33 -10.37
C GLY A 43 23.81 -0.29 -11.56
N PRO A 44 24.59 -0.87 -12.48
CA PRO A 44 24.07 -1.36 -13.77
C PRO A 44 23.10 -2.54 -13.63
N ASP A 45 23.23 -3.32 -12.57
CA ASP A 45 22.40 -4.51 -12.36
C ASP A 45 21.12 -4.21 -11.52
N ARG A 46 20.90 -2.94 -11.10
CA ARG A 46 19.83 -2.54 -10.14
C ARG A 46 18.43 -3.02 -10.50
N LEU A 47 18.01 -2.80 -11.74
CA LEU A 47 16.63 -3.12 -12.15
C LEU A 47 16.43 -4.62 -12.29
N THR A 48 17.34 -5.34 -12.95
CA THR A 48 17.23 -6.79 -13.14
C THR A 48 17.35 -7.53 -11.81
N TRP A 49 18.19 -7.05 -10.90
CA TRP A 49 18.32 -7.61 -9.58
C TRP A 49 17.06 -7.37 -8.71
N LEU A 50 16.59 -6.13 -8.61
CA LEU A 50 15.35 -5.84 -7.88
C LEU A 50 14.17 -6.61 -8.46
N ASN A 51 14.13 -6.77 -9.78
CA ASN A 51 13.13 -7.61 -10.45
C ASN A 51 13.14 -9.05 -9.94
N SER A 52 14.31 -9.64 -9.74
CA SER A 52 14.41 -11.03 -9.25
C SER A 52 13.96 -11.21 -7.79
N LEU A 53 13.99 -10.16 -6.98
CA LEU A 53 13.64 -10.19 -5.56
C LEU A 53 12.18 -9.81 -5.28
N SER A 54 11.55 -9.05 -6.17
CA SER A 54 10.27 -8.39 -5.91
C SER A 54 9.11 -8.96 -6.73
N SER A 55 7.91 -8.68 -6.29
CA SER A 55 6.66 -9.14 -6.90
C SER A 55 6.28 -8.41 -8.19
N GLN A 56 6.85 -7.21 -8.46
CA GLN A 56 6.52 -6.38 -9.62
C GLN A 56 7.59 -6.49 -10.70
N GLU A 57 7.21 -6.24 -11.97
CA GLU A 57 8.13 -6.21 -13.11
C GLU A 57 8.93 -4.89 -13.09
N LEU A 58 10.23 -4.99 -12.82
CA LEU A 58 11.14 -3.86 -12.72
C LEU A 58 12.25 -3.87 -13.78
N ALA A 59 12.49 -5.01 -14.45
CA ALA A 59 13.61 -5.13 -15.38
C ALA A 59 13.49 -4.14 -16.55
N SER A 60 12.27 -3.80 -16.94
CA SER A 60 11.96 -2.86 -18.03
C SER A 60 11.42 -1.51 -17.54
N LEU A 61 11.55 -1.18 -16.25
CA LEU A 61 11.07 0.07 -15.68
C LEU A 61 11.80 1.25 -16.34
N ALA A 62 11.05 2.07 -17.07
CA ALA A 62 11.60 3.25 -17.73
C ALA A 62 11.87 4.38 -16.71
N PRO A 63 12.89 5.22 -16.93
CA PRO A 63 13.16 6.36 -16.08
C PRO A 63 11.95 7.30 -15.91
N GLY A 64 11.69 7.71 -14.66
CA GLY A 64 10.57 8.58 -14.29
C GLY A 64 9.22 7.85 -14.16
N VAL A 65 9.13 6.57 -14.51
CA VAL A 65 7.91 5.77 -14.31
C VAL A 65 7.83 5.31 -12.86
N SER A 66 6.69 5.58 -12.24
CA SER A 66 6.40 5.21 -10.86
C SER A 66 5.74 3.84 -10.79
N THR A 67 6.17 3.03 -9.84
CA THR A 67 5.58 1.74 -9.53
C THR A 67 5.65 1.47 -8.03
N GLU A 68 5.13 0.33 -7.59
CA GLU A 68 5.35 -0.20 -6.24
C GLU A 68 5.53 -1.72 -6.30
N PHE A 69 6.22 -2.26 -5.32
CA PHE A 69 6.45 -3.70 -5.24
C PHE A 69 6.48 -4.20 -3.81
N MET A 70 6.45 -5.50 -3.68
CA MET A 70 6.61 -6.20 -2.41
C MET A 70 7.80 -7.16 -2.46
N ILE A 71 8.45 -7.34 -1.31
CA ILE A 71 9.30 -8.49 -1.03
C ILE A 71 8.47 -9.42 -0.16
N LEU A 72 8.30 -10.66 -0.64
CA LEU A 72 7.51 -11.68 0.02
C LEU A 72 8.41 -12.75 0.63
N ASN A 73 7.91 -13.42 1.69
CA ASN A 73 8.54 -14.63 2.18
C ASN A 73 8.16 -15.86 1.32
N PRO A 74 8.75 -17.06 1.55
CA PRO A 74 8.43 -18.26 0.76
C PRO A 74 6.95 -18.67 0.82
N GLN A 75 6.23 -18.26 1.86
CA GLN A 75 4.80 -18.50 2.03
C GLN A 75 3.92 -17.44 1.36
N GLY A 76 4.52 -16.49 0.59
CA GLY A 76 3.83 -15.42 -0.11
C GLY A 76 3.31 -14.30 0.78
N ARG A 77 3.79 -14.22 2.04
CA ARG A 77 3.42 -13.16 2.98
C ARG A 77 4.29 -11.93 2.78
N ILE A 78 3.74 -10.76 3.03
CA ILE A 78 4.39 -9.48 2.82
C ILE A 78 5.47 -9.26 3.90
N GLU A 79 6.72 -9.09 3.50
CA GLU A 79 7.83 -8.70 4.39
C GLU A 79 8.16 -7.21 4.27
N HIS A 80 8.21 -6.69 3.03
CA HIS A 80 8.44 -5.27 2.75
C HIS A 80 7.56 -4.79 1.62
N VAL A 81 7.19 -3.52 1.67
CA VAL A 81 6.51 -2.79 0.59
C VAL A 81 7.33 -1.55 0.29
N ALA A 82 7.54 -1.26 -0.97
CA ALA A 82 8.22 -0.06 -1.41
C ALA A 82 7.55 0.55 -2.63
N SER A 83 7.36 1.85 -2.60
CA SER A 83 7.12 2.70 -3.75
C SER A 83 8.42 2.92 -4.48
N ALA A 84 8.47 2.81 -5.79
CA ALA A 84 9.72 2.83 -6.56
C ALA A 84 9.63 3.74 -7.77
N VAL A 85 10.71 4.47 -8.04
CA VAL A 85 10.96 5.23 -9.27
C VAL A 85 12.44 5.15 -9.62
N ASP A 86 12.75 4.91 -10.89
CA ASP A 86 14.12 4.96 -11.40
C ASP A 86 14.36 6.32 -12.07
N ASP A 87 15.49 6.97 -11.80
CA ASP A 87 15.85 8.23 -12.44
C ASP A 87 16.80 8.05 -13.64
N GLY A 88 17.11 6.80 -13.98
CA GLY A 88 18.07 6.40 -15.02
C GLY A 88 19.41 5.91 -14.47
N GLU A 89 19.79 6.31 -13.25
CA GLU A 89 21.03 5.93 -12.57
C GLU A 89 20.75 5.25 -11.23
N THR A 90 19.69 5.67 -10.55
CA THR A 90 19.33 5.27 -9.19
C THR A 90 17.86 4.88 -9.13
N VAL A 91 17.56 3.71 -8.55
CA VAL A 91 16.19 3.41 -8.11
C VAL A 91 16.00 3.97 -6.71
N TRP A 92 15.03 4.85 -6.58
CA TRP A 92 14.59 5.44 -5.32
C TRP A 92 13.43 4.64 -4.77
N LEU A 93 13.57 4.15 -3.54
CA LEU A 93 12.58 3.35 -2.83
C LEU A 93 12.07 4.15 -1.64
N ILE A 94 10.76 4.39 -1.59
CA ILE A 94 10.09 5.06 -0.47
C ILE A 94 9.34 3.98 0.30
N THR A 95 9.57 3.88 1.60
CA THR A 95 9.04 2.81 2.43
C THR A 95 8.87 3.24 3.87
N GLU A 96 8.04 2.51 4.63
CA GLU A 96 7.88 2.68 6.07
C GLU A 96 8.89 1.84 6.90
N THR A 97 9.73 1.02 6.21
CA THR A 97 10.67 0.09 6.85
C THR A 97 12.09 0.19 6.26
N ALA A 98 12.60 1.43 6.06
CA ALA A 98 13.83 1.66 5.31
C ALA A 98 15.04 0.87 5.83
N ALA A 99 15.31 0.92 7.13
CA ALA A 99 16.45 0.19 7.70
C ALA A 99 16.34 -1.33 7.49
N GLY A 100 15.13 -1.90 7.65
CA GLY A 100 14.86 -3.32 7.41
C GLY A 100 14.99 -3.69 5.94
N LEU A 101 14.43 -2.88 5.04
CA LEU A 101 14.52 -3.07 3.60
C LEU A 101 15.98 -2.96 3.11
N ALA A 102 16.70 -1.93 3.52
CA ALA A 102 18.11 -1.75 3.15
C ALA A 102 18.98 -2.93 3.60
N ALA A 103 18.80 -3.37 4.86
CA ALA A 103 19.51 -4.53 5.39
C ALA A 103 19.16 -5.84 4.66
N HIS A 104 17.89 -6.01 4.26
CA HIS A 104 17.47 -7.16 3.46
C HIS A 104 18.13 -7.14 2.09
N LEU A 105 18.05 -6.02 1.38
CA LEU A 105 18.65 -5.84 0.07
C LEU A 105 20.18 -6.01 0.10
N ASP A 106 20.87 -5.43 1.08
CA ASP A 106 22.32 -5.55 1.20
C ASP A 106 22.78 -7.01 1.37
N ARG A 107 22.05 -7.82 2.14
CA ARG A 107 22.31 -9.27 2.27
C ARG A 107 22.13 -10.04 0.96
N MET A 108 21.24 -9.56 0.07
CA MET A 108 20.88 -10.27 -1.16
C MET A 108 21.72 -9.88 -2.39
N ARG A 109 22.61 -8.89 -2.27
CA ARG A 109 23.36 -8.38 -3.44
C ARG A 109 24.46 -9.31 -3.94
N PHE A 110 25.05 -10.16 -3.07
CA PHE A 110 26.19 -11.05 -3.38
C PHE A 110 27.30 -10.32 -4.17
N MET A 111 27.61 -10.83 -5.39
CA MET A 111 28.63 -10.26 -6.29
C MET A 111 28.03 -9.34 -7.37
N LEU A 112 26.77 -8.95 -7.27
CA LEU A 112 26.12 -8.07 -8.24
C LEU A 112 26.65 -6.62 -8.10
N ARG A 113 26.69 -5.91 -9.23
CA ARG A 113 27.18 -4.54 -9.31
C ARG A 113 26.09 -3.56 -8.91
N VAL A 114 25.71 -3.63 -7.64
CA VAL A 114 24.71 -2.76 -7.02
C VAL A 114 25.24 -2.19 -5.70
N GLU A 115 24.80 -1.00 -5.39
CA GLU A 115 25.03 -0.31 -4.13
C GLU A 115 23.66 0.01 -3.50
N VAL A 116 23.47 -0.39 -2.26
CA VAL A 116 22.26 -0.13 -1.48
C VAL A 116 22.59 0.82 -0.35
N ALA A 117 21.82 1.88 -0.19
CA ALA A 117 21.99 2.83 0.91
C ALA A 117 20.64 3.27 1.49
N ASP A 118 20.52 3.25 2.82
CA ASP A 118 19.48 3.99 3.53
C ASP A 118 19.88 5.47 3.57
N VAL A 119 19.13 6.31 2.88
CA VAL A 119 19.39 7.74 2.74
C VAL A 119 18.34 8.59 3.46
N THR A 120 17.61 7.99 4.39
CA THR A 120 16.56 8.66 5.16
C THR A 120 17.06 9.88 5.93
N ALA A 121 18.32 9.86 6.39
CA ALA A 121 18.93 11.00 7.09
C ALA A 121 19.18 12.22 6.18
N ASP A 122 19.41 11.98 4.88
CA ASP A 122 19.84 13.01 3.92
C ASP A 122 18.69 13.51 3.04
N TRP A 123 17.63 12.70 2.88
CA TRP A 123 16.52 12.97 1.99
C TRP A 123 15.17 12.92 2.72
N ALA A 124 14.19 13.63 2.17
CA ALA A 124 12.83 13.67 2.68
C ALA A 124 11.82 13.61 1.52
N ALA A 125 10.58 13.24 1.84
CA ALA A 125 9.47 13.27 0.90
C ALA A 125 8.49 14.39 1.23
N ILE A 126 7.97 15.08 0.21
CA ILE A 126 6.87 16.03 0.29
C ILE A 126 5.69 15.42 -0.45
N GLY A 127 4.54 15.35 0.22
CA GLY A 127 3.29 14.86 -0.37
C GLY A 127 2.50 15.98 -1.05
N GLU A 128 2.00 15.71 -2.25
CA GLU A 128 1.16 16.65 -3.01
C GLU A 128 -0.01 15.91 -3.68
N PRO A 129 -1.22 16.51 -3.70
CA PRO A 129 -2.41 15.89 -4.31
C PRO A 129 -2.43 16.06 -5.85
N VAL A 130 -1.42 15.53 -6.52
CA VAL A 130 -1.19 15.67 -7.97
C VAL A 130 -0.91 14.29 -8.57
N SER A 131 -1.41 14.03 -9.78
CA SER A 131 -1.29 12.76 -10.51
C SER A 131 -0.24 12.78 -11.63
N SER A 132 0.66 13.77 -11.64
CA SER A 132 1.76 13.87 -12.61
C SER A 132 3.11 14.02 -11.93
N PRO A 133 4.22 13.57 -12.55
CA PRO A 133 5.56 13.76 -12.02
C PRO A 133 5.92 15.24 -11.82
N ALA A 134 6.77 15.52 -10.85
CA ALA A 134 7.30 16.87 -10.63
C ALA A 134 8.40 17.18 -11.64
N ALA A 135 8.32 18.35 -12.30
CA ALA A 135 9.34 18.75 -13.26
C ALA A 135 10.70 18.96 -12.60
N GLY A 136 11.75 18.30 -13.14
CA GLY A 136 13.13 18.46 -12.67
C GLY A 136 13.42 17.89 -11.28
N ARG A 137 12.53 17.08 -10.73
CA ARG A 137 12.68 16.42 -9.42
C ARG A 137 12.34 14.93 -9.52
N VAL A 138 13.02 14.12 -8.74
CA VAL A 138 12.59 12.73 -8.54
C VAL A 138 11.26 12.75 -7.79
N SER A 139 10.27 12.08 -8.36
CA SER A 139 8.95 11.99 -7.73
C SER A 139 8.27 10.69 -8.07
N TRP A 140 7.63 10.12 -7.07
CA TRP A 140 6.78 8.95 -7.22
C TRP A 140 5.31 9.38 -7.27
N VAL A 141 4.57 8.90 -8.28
CA VAL A 141 3.13 9.12 -8.44
C VAL A 141 2.41 7.84 -8.06
N ASP A 142 1.44 7.92 -7.16
CA ASP A 142 0.70 6.75 -6.67
C ASP A 142 -0.03 6.04 -7.82
N PRO A 143 0.30 4.77 -8.12
CA PRO A 143 -0.37 4.00 -9.17
C PRO A 143 -1.76 3.51 -8.76
N TRP A 144 -2.15 3.61 -7.49
CA TRP A 144 -3.35 3.01 -6.91
C TRP A 144 -4.66 3.26 -7.66
N PRO A 145 -4.93 4.45 -8.24
CA PRO A 145 -6.15 4.69 -8.99
C PRO A 145 -6.33 3.79 -10.24
N ARG A 146 -5.30 3.07 -10.64
CA ARG A 146 -5.30 2.20 -11.83
C ARG A 146 -4.88 0.79 -11.46
N ILE A 147 -5.13 -0.16 -12.36
CA ILE A 147 -4.53 -1.49 -12.32
C ILE A 147 -3.26 -1.40 -13.16
N ALA A 148 -2.11 -1.76 -12.57
CA ALA A 148 -0.83 -1.79 -13.27
C ALA A 148 -0.79 -2.94 -14.29
N ASP A 149 0.10 -2.83 -15.27
CA ASP A 149 0.32 -3.89 -16.24
C ASP A 149 0.67 -5.21 -15.54
N GLY A 150 0.02 -6.29 -15.94
CA GLY A 150 0.16 -7.61 -15.31
C GLY A 150 -0.45 -7.74 -13.92
N GLY A 151 -1.06 -6.69 -13.39
CA GLY A 151 -1.80 -6.69 -12.14
C GLY A 151 -3.25 -7.15 -12.30
N THR A 152 -3.94 -7.34 -11.19
CA THR A 152 -5.38 -7.66 -11.13
C THR A 152 -6.01 -7.09 -9.88
N THR A 153 -7.32 -6.88 -9.90
CA THR A 153 -8.08 -6.41 -8.73
C THR A 153 -8.98 -7.50 -8.15
N TYR A 154 -9.10 -7.46 -6.83
CA TYR A 154 -10.05 -8.24 -6.05
C TYR A 154 -11.27 -7.40 -5.63
N ALA A 155 -11.35 -6.14 -6.07
CA ALA A 155 -12.52 -5.32 -5.84
C ALA A 155 -13.75 -5.86 -6.61
N PRO A 156 -14.96 -5.77 -6.05
CA PRO A 156 -16.17 -6.17 -6.75
C PRO A 156 -16.42 -5.27 -7.96
N ALA A 157 -16.86 -5.87 -9.08
CA ALA A 157 -17.14 -5.12 -10.31
C ALA A 157 -18.32 -4.15 -10.19
N ASP A 158 -19.26 -4.48 -9.30
CA ASP A 158 -20.47 -3.71 -8.96
C ASP A 158 -20.36 -2.99 -7.60
N GLY A 159 -19.14 -2.94 -7.04
CA GLY A 159 -18.85 -2.27 -5.78
C GLY A 159 -18.87 -0.76 -5.87
N ILE A 160 -18.90 -0.11 -4.71
CA ILE A 160 -18.76 1.34 -4.60
C ILE A 160 -17.35 1.70 -5.09
N ALA A 161 -17.25 2.60 -6.06
CA ALA A 161 -15.97 3.09 -6.53
C ALA A 161 -15.28 3.89 -5.41
N PRO A 162 -14.00 3.61 -5.10
CA PRO A 162 -13.28 4.38 -4.10
C PRO A 162 -13.16 5.83 -4.50
N ALA A 163 -13.04 6.72 -3.52
CA ALA A 163 -12.73 8.11 -3.76
C ALA A 163 -11.44 8.24 -4.58
N LEU A 164 -11.45 9.05 -5.63
CA LEU A 164 -10.27 9.30 -6.43
C LEU A 164 -9.27 10.09 -5.60
N ARG A 165 -8.07 9.54 -5.43
CA ARG A 165 -6.98 10.20 -4.75
C ARG A 165 -5.80 10.40 -5.70
N SER A 166 -5.62 11.62 -6.17
CA SER A 166 -4.37 12.01 -6.82
C SER A 166 -3.30 12.19 -5.74
N TRP A 167 -2.14 11.56 -5.90
CA TRP A 167 -1.06 11.66 -4.92
C TRP A 167 0.30 11.49 -5.57
N ARG A 168 1.25 12.33 -5.18
CA ARG A 168 2.66 12.14 -5.48
C ARG A 168 3.54 12.43 -4.27
N LEU A 169 4.70 11.83 -4.22
CA LEU A 169 5.77 12.10 -3.29
C LEU A 169 6.94 12.71 -4.07
N VAL A 170 7.31 13.93 -3.74
CA VAL A 170 8.46 14.63 -4.32
C VAL A 170 9.64 14.46 -3.38
N LEU A 171 10.77 13.96 -3.88
CA LEU A 171 11.97 13.75 -3.08
C LEU A 171 12.83 15.01 -3.10
N VAL A 172 13.23 15.46 -1.92
CA VAL A 172 14.06 16.66 -1.73
C VAL A 172 15.19 16.36 -0.74
N PRO A 173 16.36 17.02 -0.86
CA PRO A 173 17.35 16.99 0.21
C PRO A 173 16.69 17.42 1.54
N ARG A 174 16.96 16.69 2.61
CA ARG A 174 16.35 16.98 3.93
C ARG A 174 16.66 18.40 4.41
N ALA A 175 17.85 18.91 4.08
CA ALA A 175 18.25 20.29 4.39
C ALA A 175 17.35 21.34 3.73
N ASP A 176 16.74 21.01 2.58
CA ASP A 176 15.90 21.92 1.81
C ASP A 176 14.41 21.76 2.12
N LEU A 177 14.02 20.79 2.96
CA LEU A 177 12.62 20.44 3.21
C LEU A 177 11.75 21.64 3.60
N VAL A 178 12.21 22.44 4.55
CA VAL A 178 11.46 23.60 5.06
C VAL A 178 11.28 24.64 3.96
N SER A 179 12.35 25.02 3.26
CA SER A 179 12.29 26.03 2.18
C SER A 179 11.43 25.55 0.99
N GLU A 180 11.44 24.27 0.70
CA GLU A 180 10.61 23.65 -0.35
C GLU A 180 9.11 23.69 0.03
N ILE A 181 8.76 23.44 1.30
CA ILE A 181 7.39 23.55 1.78
C ILE A 181 6.95 25.02 1.79
N GLU A 182 7.80 25.94 2.30
CA GLU A 182 7.52 27.38 2.32
C GLU A 182 7.30 27.94 0.92
N SER A 183 8.08 27.49 -0.06
CA SER A 183 7.90 27.86 -1.46
C SER A 183 6.51 27.49 -1.99
N ARG A 184 6.01 26.30 -1.65
CA ARG A 184 4.67 25.84 -2.05
C ARG A 184 3.56 26.63 -1.34
N ILE A 185 3.75 26.94 -0.07
CA ILE A 185 2.83 27.80 0.68
C ILE A 185 2.81 29.21 0.06
N GLY A 186 3.97 29.75 -0.29
CA GLY A 186 4.08 31.03 -0.99
C GLY A 186 3.42 31.03 -2.37
N ALA A 187 3.31 29.87 -3.02
CA ALA A 187 2.57 29.66 -4.26
C ALA A 187 1.06 29.41 -4.05
N GLY A 188 0.57 29.47 -2.80
CA GLY A 188 -0.84 29.35 -2.44
C GLY A 188 -1.28 27.95 -1.97
N ALA A 189 -0.36 27.01 -1.74
CA ALA A 189 -0.71 25.73 -1.14
C ALA A 189 -1.04 25.87 0.36
N VAL A 190 -2.00 25.07 0.81
CA VAL A 190 -2.33 24.91 2.23
C VAL A 190 -1.44 23.84 2.82
N LEU A 191 -0.82 24.10 3.95
CA LEU A 191 -0.09 23.08 4.69
C LEU A 191 -1.08 22.15 5.41
N ALA A 192 -1.00 20.85 5.14
CA ALA A 192 -1.88 19.85 5.73
C ALA A 192 -1.08 18.75 6.44
N GLY A 193 -1.66 18.20 7.50
CA GLY A 193 -1.06 17.15 8.30
C GLY A 193 -1.49 15.74 7.90
N THR A 194 -0.93 14.74 8.61
CA THR A 194 -1.17 13.33 8.30
C THR A 194 -2.60 12.90 8.59
N TRP A 195 -3.34 13.53 9.49
CA TRP A 195 -4.77 13.26 9.66
C TRP A 195 -5.55 13.46 8.36
N ALA A 196 -5.28 14.55 7.66
CA ALA A 196 -5.95 14.83 6.39
C ALA A 196 -5.59 13.78 5.32
N THR A 197 -4.32 13.38 5.23
CA THR A 197 -3.90 12.35 4.28
C THR A 197 -4.47 10.98 4.61
N GLU A 198 -4.54 10.61 5.89
CA GLU A 198 -5.09 9.32 6.32
C GLU A 198 -6.60 9.24 6.05
N ALA A 199 -7.37 10.29 6.32
CA ALA A 199 -8.79 10.31 5.99
C ALA A 199 -9.04 10.06 4.50
N LEU A 200 -8.31 10.76 3.63
CA LEU A 200 -8.43 10.60 2.18
C LEU A 200 -7.86 9.26 1.68
N ARG A 201 -6.81 8.71 2.34
CA ARG A 201 -6.28 7.39 2.03
C ARG A 201 -7.30 6.28 2.32
N ILE A 202 -7.92 6.33 3.50
CA ILE A 202 -8.95 5.38 3.92
C ILE A 202 -10.14 5.42 2.96
N ALA A 203 -10.65 6.62 2.64
CA ALA A 203 -11.74 6.82 1.69
C ALA A 203 -11.38 6.34 0.25
N ALA A 204 -10.10 6.40 -0.12
CA ALA A 204 -9.61 5.86 -1.38
C ALA A 204 -9.33 4.34 -1.34
N HIS A 205 -9.68 3.64 -0.28
CA HIS A 205 -9.43 2.20 -0.09
C HIS A 205 -7.95 1.79 -0.19
N ARG A 206 -7.04 2.74 0.00
CA ARG A 206 -5.59 2.56 -0.20
C ARG A 206 -4.96 1.95 1.06
N PRO A 207 -4.46 0.69 1.03
CA PRO A 207 -3.72 0.12 2.15
C PRO A 207 -2.33 0.75 2.28
N ARG A 208 -1.74 0.67 3.47
CA ARG A 208 -0.34 0.99 3.76
C ARG A 208 0.30 -0.11 4.62
N ALA A 209 1.61 -0.27 4.51
CA ALA A 209 2.30 -1.38 5.16
C ALA A 209 2.26 -1.29 6.68
N ALA A 210 2.44 -0.10 7.24
CA ALA A 210 2.54 0.09 8.69
C ALA A 210 1.26 -0.22 9.47
N THR A 211 0.10 -0.24 8.83
CA THR A 211 -1.19 -0.41 9.51
C THR A 211 -1.96 -1.65 9.05
N GLU A 212 -2.02 -1.93 7.74
CA GLU A 212 -2.81 -3.03 7.19
C GLU A 212 -2.06 -4.37 7.16
N VAL A 213 -0.70 -4.35 7.18
CA VAL A 213 0.11 -5.56 7.08
C VAL A 213 0.45 -6.12 8.46
N ASP A 214 0.30 -7.42 8.62
CA ASP A 214 0.83 -8.22 9.72
C ASP A 214 1.66 -9.39 9.20
N GLU A 215 2.26 -10.18 10.08
CA GLU A 215 3.13 -11.33 9.74
C GLU A 215 2.46 -12.40 8.88
N THR A 216 1.14 -12.37 8.75
CA THR A 216 0.35 -13.36 8.01
C THR A 216 -0.27 -12.82 6.74
N SER A 217 -0.12 -11.51 6.47
CA SER A 217 -0.81 -10.82 5.38
C SER A 217 -0.35 -11.28 4.00
N LEU A 218 -1.34 -11.56 3.15
CA LEU A 218 -1.16 -11.86 1.73
C LEU A 218 -1.55 -10.64 0.88
N PRO A 219 -0.88 -10.38 -0.25
CA PRO A 219 -1.25 -9.25 -1.13
C PRO A 219 -2.71 -9.24 -1.58
N HIS A 220 -3.30 -10.43 -1.76
CA HIS A 220 -4.71 -10.61 -2.17
C HIS A 220 -5.72 -10.04 -1.16
N GLU A 221 -5.39 -10.12 0.13
CA GLU A 221 -6.27 -9.67 1.22
C GLU A 221 -6.50 -8.17 1.21
N LEU A 222 -5.56 -7.42 0.58
CA LEU A 222 -5.48 -5.96 0.60
C LEU A 222 -5.71 -5.33 -0.79
N ASP A 223 -6.16 -6.10 -1.78
CA ASP A 223 -6.26 -5.72 -3.20
C ASP A 223 -4.91 -5.23 -3.80
N TRP A 224 -3.79 -5.60 -3.21
CA TRP A 224 -2.48 -5.07 -3.59
C TRP A 224 -1.87 -5.76 -4.82
N LEU A 225 -2.55 -6.79 -5.37
CA LEU A 225 -2.23 -7.30 -6.70
C LEU A 225 -2.52 -6.26 -7.79
N ARG A 226 -3.33 -5.26 -7.48
CA ARG A 226 -3.66 -4.16 -8.39
C ARG A 226 -2.43 -3.43 -8.91
N THR A 227 -1.45 -3.16 -8.05
CA THR A 227 -0.33 -2.25 -8.35
C THR A 227 1.04 -2.83 -8.03
N ALA A 228 1.13 -3.75 -7.06
CA ALA A 228 2.42 -4.20 -6.54
C ALA A 228 2.81 -5.62 -6.98
N VAL A 229 2.00 -6.30 -7.79
CA VAL A 229 2.28 -7.67 -8.26
C VAL A 229 2.06 -7.77 -9.76
N HIS A 230 3.05 -8.29 -10.46
CA HIS A 230 2.92 -8.65 -11.88
C HIS A 230 2.76 -10.17 -12.01
N LEU A 231 1.59 -10.65 -12.43
CA LEU A 231 1.24 -12.07 -12.44
C LEU A 231 1.98 -12.88 -13.52
N HIS A 232 2.54 -12.21 -14.53
CA HIS A 232 3.15 -12.85 -15.70
C HIS A 232 4.67 -12.63 -15.81
N LYS A 233 5.32 -12.09 -14.77
CA LYS A 233 6.77 -11.90 -14.73
C LYS A 233 7.53 -13.19 -14.41
N GLY A 234 8.87 -13.12 -14.49
CA GLY A 234 9.77 -14.19 -14.06
C GLY A 234 9.68 -14.53 -12.58
N CYS A 235 10.39 -15.56 -12.15
CA CYS A 235 10.33 -16.09 -10.78
C CYS A 235 10.76 -15.04 -9.74
N TYR A 236 10.07 -15.03 -8.61
CA TYR A 236 10.42 -14.32 -7.39
C TYR A 236 9.97 -15.10 -6.16
N ARG A 237 10.54 -14.77 -5.00
CA ARG A 237 10.22 -15.47 -3.74
C ARG A 237 8.75 -15.30 -3.37
N GLY A 238 8.06 -16.41 -3.07
CA GLY A 238 6.65 -16.43 -2.69
C GLY A 238 5.66 -16.47 -3.86
N GLN A 239 6.12 -16.38 -5.12
CA GLN A 239 5.28 -16.38 -6.32
C GLN A 239 4.34 -17.60 -6.41
N GLU A 240 4.80 -18.78 -5.99
CA GLU A 240 3.98 -20.00 -6.05
C GLU A 240 2.70 -19.86 -5.20
N THR A 241 2.82 -19.30 -3.99
CA THR A 241 1.66 -19.03 -3.14
C THR A 241 0.75 -17.97 -3.74
N VAL A 242 1.31 -16.88 -4.28
CA VAL A 242 0.53 -15.85 -4.96
C VAL A 242 -0.27 -16.48 -6.12
N ALA A 243 0.38 -17.22 -6.99
CA ALA A 243 -0.28 -17.89 -8.11
C ALA A 243 -1.30 -18.93 -7.66
N LYS A 244 -1.02 -19.70 -6.62
CA LYS A 244 -1.94 -20.70 -6.08
C LYS A 244 -3.22 -20.07 -5.51
N VAL A 245 -3.10 -18.99 -4.74
CA VAL A 245 -4.27 -18.28 -4.20
C VAL A 245 -5.08 -17.67 -5.33
N HIS A 246 -4.43 -17.01 -6.29
CA HIS A 246 -5.08 -16.40 -7.45
C HIS A 246 -5.81 -17.43 -8.33
N ASN A 247 -5.14 -18.51 -8.71
CA ASN A 247 -5.67 -19.47 -9.71
C ASN A 247 -6.69 -20.44 -9.12
N VAL A 248 -6.47 -20.96 -7.91
CA VAL A 248 -7.26 -22.06 -7.34
C VAL A 248 -7.73 -21.83 -5.92
N GLY A 249 -7.07 -20.95 -5.18
CA GLY A 249 -7.35 -20.66 -3.76
C GLY A 249 -8.32 -19.50 -3.53
N ARG A 250 -8.29 -19.02 -2.31
CA ARG A 250 -8.97 -17.80 -1.84
C ARG A 250 -8.16 -17.22 -0.69
N PRO A 251 -8.04 -15.89 -0.56
CA PRO A 251 -7.43 -15.31 0.63
C PRO A 251 -8.29 -15.61 1.86
N PRO A 252 -7.67 -15.86 3.02
CA PRO A 252 -8.43 -16.19 4.24
C PRO A 252 -9.13 -14.97 4.86
N ARG A 253 -8.64 -13.76 4.56
CA ARG A 253 -9.14 -12.49 5.06
C ARG A 253 -9.39 -11.53 3.89
N ARG A 254 -10.01 -10.40 4.19
CA ARG A 254 -10.28 -9.34 3.22
C ARG A 254 -10.25 -7.96 3.87
N LEU A 255 -9.72 -6.98 3.15
CA LEU A 255 -9.80 -5.57 3.50
C LEU A 255 -11.22 -5.07 3.23
N THR A 256 -11.74 -4.26 4.15
CA THR A 256 -13.09 -3.69 4.11
C THR A 256 -13.03 -2.28 4.67
N LEU A 257 -13.76 -1.35 4.06
CA LEU A 257 -14.05 -0.05 4.66
C LEU A 257 -15.23 -0.22 5.62
N LEU A 258 -15.11 0.38 6.80
CA LEU A 258 -16.18 0.46 7.79
C LEU A 258 -16.66 1.91 7.91
N HIS A 259 -17.96 2.11 7.79
CA HIS A 259 -18.63 3.34 8.20
C HIS A 259 -19.06 3.16 9.65
N LEU A 260 -18.46 3.91 10.55
CA LEU A 260 -18.68 3.83 11.99
C LEU A 260 -19.85 4.72 12.40
N ASP A 261 -20.61 4.32 13.42
CA ASP A 261 -21.63 5.18 14.01
C ASP A 261 -20.95 6.43 14.59
N GLY A 262 -21.37 7.59 14.10
CA GLY A 262 -20.84 8.90 14.49
C GLY A 262 -21.48 9.50 15.74
N SER A 263 -22.34 8.78 16.45
CA SER A 263 -23.04 9.30 17.65
C SER A 263 -22.11 9.50 18.84
N GLY A 264 -20.95 8.78 18.88
CA GLY A 264 -19.91 8.94 19.88
C GLY A 264 -18.87 10.02 19.51
N ALA A 265 -18.22 10.58 20.52
CA ALA A 265 -17.15 11.59 20.32
C ALA A 265 -15.84 10.93 19.88
N ASP A 266 -15.54 9.75 20.39
CA ASP A 266 -14.26 9.08 20.21
C ASP A 266 -14.28 8.05 19.08
N LEU A 267 -13.14 7.90 18.41
CA LEU A 267 -12.92 6.89 17.39
C LEU A 267 -12.28 5.65 18.02
N PRO A 268 -12.62 4.43 17.57
CA PRO A 268 -11.93 3.24 18.04
C PRO A 268 -10.44 3.30 17.67
N SER A 269 -9.60 2.73 18.51
CA SER A 269 -8.16 2.67 18.26
C SER A 269 -7.82 1.65 17.16
N PRO A 270 -6.76 1.87 16.36
CA PRO A 270 -6.19 0.82 15.51
C PRO A 270 -5.86 -0.43 16.35
N GLY A 271 -6.20 -1.62 15.84
CA GLY A 271 -6.11 -2.87 16.58
C GLY A 271 -7.41 -3.29 17.26
N ALA A 272 -8.40 -2.41 17.38
CA ALA A 272 -9.70 -2.73 17.97
C ALA A 272 -10.34 -3.96 17.32
N VAL A 273 -10.89 -4.84 18.15
CA VAL A 273 -11.53 -6.08 17.70
C VAL A 273 -12.87 -5.75 17.02
N VAL A 274 -13.11 -6.39 15.90
CA VAL A 274 -14.40 -6.34 15.20
C VAL A 274 -15.13 -7.65 15.45
N THR A 275 -16.40 -7.57 15.87
CA THR A 275 -17.30 -8.71 16.08
C THR A 275 -18.57 -8.54 15.24
N LEU A 276 -19.37 -9.60 15.12
CA LEU A 276 -20.72 -9.50 14.63
C LEU A 276 -21.65 -8.99 15.75
N ASP A 277 -22.68 -8.24 15.38
CA ASP A 277 -23.70 -7.84 16.35
C ASP A 277 -24.31 -9.07 17.02
N GLY A 278 -24.40 -9.02 18.36
CA GLY A 278 -24.88 -10.14 19.17
C GLY A 278 -23.90 -11.31 19.32
N SER A 279 -22.62 -11.15 18.93
CA SER A 279 -21.60 -12.19 19.07
C SER A 279 -20.26 -11.63 19.60
N ASP A 280 -19.65 -12.32 20.54
CA ASP A 280 -18.32 -11.98 21.05
C ASP A 280 -17.18 -12.59 20.20
N ALA A 281 -17.51 -13.41 19.19
CA ALA A 281 -16.50 -14.06 18.37
C ALA A 281 -15.83 -13.07 17.43
N PRO A 282 -14.47 -12.93 17.45
CA PRO A 282 -13.78 -11.98 16.58
C PRO A 282 -14.02 -12.28 15.09
N ALA A 283 -14.53 -11.29 14.36
CA ALA A 283 -14.66 -11.30 12.91
C ALA A 283 -13.42 -10.72 12.22
N GLY A 284 -12.66 -9.86 12.92
CA GLY A 284 -11.45 -9.22 12.42
C GLY A 284 -10.92 -8.14 13.34
N ARG A 285 -10.14 -7.22 12.78
CA ARG A 285 -9.58 -6.07 13.51
C ARG A 285 -9.61 -4.81 12.65
N VAL A 286 -9.78 -3.68 13.28
CA VAL A 286 -9.57 -2.35 12.69
C VAL A 286 -8.06 -2.15 12.47
N THR A 287 -7.67 -1.56 11.35
CA THR A 287 -6.27 -1.30 11.01
C THR A 287 -5.95 0.18 10.95
N SER A 288 -6.85 0.96 10.38
CA SER A 288 -6.73 2.42 10.29
C SER A 288 -8.07 3.08 10.59
N VAL A 289 -8.04 4.24 11.23
CA VAL A 289 -9.25 5.00 11.59
C VAL A 289 -9.02 6.47 11.32
N SER A 290 -10.03 7.15 10.80
CA SER A 290 -10.02 8.61 10.67
C SER A 290 -11.44 9.17 10.63
N ARG A 291 -11.55 10.48 10.76
CA ARG A 291 -12.79 11.22 10.51
C ARG A 291 -12.69 11.94 9.16
N HIS A 292 -13.40 11.44 8.17
CA HIS A 292 -13.48 12.07 6.86
C HIS A 292 -14.46 13.25 6.88
N HIS A 293 -14.15 14.30 6.14
CA HIS A 293 -14.95 15.54 6.17
C HIS A 293 -16.37 15.41 5.59
N GLU A 294 -16.62 14.40 4.76
CA GLU A 294 -17.95 14.10 4.21
C GLU A 294 -18.50 12.77 4.72
N LEU A 295 -17.68 11.71 4.77
CA LEU A 295 -18.13 10.37 5.17
C LEU A 295 -18.25 10.20 6.69
N GLY A 296 -17.80 11.19 7.48
CA GLY A 296 -17.77 11.08 8.93
C GLY A 296 -16.71 10.07 9.42
N PRO A 297 -16.97 9.33 10.51
CA PRO A 297 -16.05 8.34 11.04
C PRO A 297 -15.95 7.13 10.11
N ILE A 298 -14.73 6.84 9.62
CA ILE A 298 -14.44 5.70 8.76
C ILE A 298 -13.22 4.95 9.26
N ALA A 299 -13.16 3.65 8.94
CA ALA A 299 -12.02 2.81 9.26
C ALA A 299 -11.72 1.81 8.14
N LEU A 300 -10.45 1.41 8.00
CA LEU A 300 -10.11 0.17 7.32
C LEU A 300 -10.05 -0.97 8.35
N ALA A 301 -10.54 -2.12 7.96
CA ALA A 301 -10.49 -3.32 8.77
C ALA A 301 -10.11 -4.55 7.92
N VAL A 302 -9.31 -5.43 8.50
CA VAL A 302 -9.04 -6.75 7.94
C VAL A 302 -9.96 -7.75 8.62
N LEU A 303 -10.94 -8.26 7.87
CA LEU A 303 -11.96 -9.20 8.35
C LEU A 303 -11.67 -10.62 7.86
N LYS A 304 -12.18 -11.63 8.57
CA LYS A 304 -12.27 -12.99 8.04
C LYS A 304 -13.09 -12.95 6.74
N ARG A 305 -12.63 -13.61 5.70
CA ARG A 305 -13.33 -13.64 4.41
C ARG A 305 -14.78 -14.13 4.54
N SER A 306 -15.03 -15.08 5.46
CA SER A 306 -16.37 -15.66 5.72
C SER A 306 -17.34 -14.72 6.45
N THR A 307 -16.90 -13.54 6.89
CA THR A 307 -17.80 -12.55 7.51
C THR A 307 -18.83 -12.10 6.48
N ASP A 308 -20.12 -12.22 6.81
CA ASP A 308 -21.21 -11.82 5.94
C ASP A 308 -21.10 -10.31 5.62
N PRO A 309 -21.02 -9.93 4.33
CA PRO A 309 -20.93 -8.52 3.93
C PRO A 309 -22.12 -7.66 4.35
N SER A 310 -23.29 -8.25 4.55
CA SER A 310 -24.52 -7.54 4.95
C SER A 310 -24.69 -7.44 6.47
N ALA A 311 -23.84 -8.13 7.25
CA ALA A 311 -23.95 -8.12 8.69
C ALA A 311 -23.54 -6.76 9.29
N THR A 312 -24.30 -6.31 10.28
CA THR A 312 -23.88 -5.22 11.16
C THR A 312 -22.71 -5.70 12.03
N LEU A 313 -21.69 -4.90 12.10
CA LEU A 313 -20.50 -5.17 12.91
C LEU A 313 -20.48 -4.29 14.14
N MET A 314 -19.80 -4.77 15.17
CA MET A 314 -19.47 -4.01 16.37
C MET A 314 -17.97 -3.90 16.49
N VAL A 315 -17.46 -2.68 16.61
CA VAL A 315 -16.05 -2.38 16.88
C VAL A 315 -15.91 -2.13 18.37
N VAL A 316 -15.07 -2.89 19.04
CA VAL A 316 -14.85 -2.75 20.49
C VAL A 316 -13.92 -1.55 20.72
N GLY A 317 -14.51 -0.40 21.01
CA GLY A 317 -13.78 0.83 21.39
C GLY A 317 -13.52 0.93 22.89
N ASP A 318 -12.69 1.90 23.29
CA ASP A 318 -12.35 2.13 24.70
C ASP A 318 -13.57 2.58 25.53
N ASP A 319 -14.48 3.34 24.92
CA ASP A 319 -15.70 3.85 25.55
C ASP A 319 -16.94 2.96 25.31
N GLY A 320 -16.73 1.80 24.72
CA GLY A 320 -17.79 0.83 24.44
C GLY A 320 -17.88 0.44 22.96
N PRO A 321 -18.79 -0.47 22.61
CA PRO A 321 -18.93 -0.94 21.24
C PRO A 321 -19.54 0.11 20.32
N VAL A 322 -18.91 0.30 19.14
CA VAL A 322 -19.37 1.21 18.08
C VAL A 322 -19.92 0.37 16.93
N ALA A 323 -21.17 0.62 16.54
CA ALA A 323 -21.78 -0.05 15.38
C ALA A 323 -21.09 0.38 14.08
N ALA A 324 -20.96 -0.57 13.14
CA ALA A 324 -20.35 -0.31 11.87
C ALA A 324 -21.05 -1.06 10.72
N THR A 325 -21.15 -0.42 9.56
CA THR A 325 -21.56 -1.04 8.30
C THR A 325 -20.36 -1.23 7.38
N GLN A 326 -20.44 -2.24 6.52
CA GLN A 326 -19.35 -2.64 5.65
C GLN A 326 -19.52 -2.04 4.25
N GLU A 327 -18.40 -1.54 3.69
CA GLU A 327 -18.23 -1.32 2.27
C GLU A 327 -17.10 -2.23 1.78
N ILE A 328 -17.38 -3.06 0.77
CA ILE A 328 -16.48 -4.13 0.36
C ILE A 328 -15.36 -3.56 -0.52
N ILE A 329 -14.12 -3.70 -0.08
CA ILE A 329 -12.93 -3.40 -0.88
C ILE A 329 -12.46 -4.65 -1.63
N VAL A 330 -12.34 -5.76 -0.91
CA VAL A 330 -11.94 -7.06 -1.46
C VAL A 330 -13.13 -8.00 -1.42
N ASN A 331 -13.45 -8.61 -2.56
CA ASN A 331 -14.57 -9.53 -2.73
C ASN A 331 -14.70 -10.56 -1.61
N ALA A 332 -15.89 -10.72 -1.07
CA ALA A 332 -16.19 -11.69 -0.02
C ALA A 332 -16.09 -13.15 -0.52
N ASP A 333 -16.27 -13.38 -1.81
CA ASP A 333 -16.02 -14.69 -2.43
C ASP A 333 -14.53 -15.01 -2.59
N GLY A 334 -13.66 -13.98 -2.50
CA GLY A 334 -12.22 -14.10 -2.59
C GLY A 334 -11.71 -14.34 -4.01
N PHE A 335 -12.43 -13.88 -5.03
CA PHE A 335 -12.04 -13.99 -6.42
C PHE A 335 -11.74 -12.62 -7.05
N SER A 336 -10.75 -12.61 -7.94
CA SER A 336 -10.53 -11.50 -8.85
C SER A 336 -11.46 -11.61 -10.07
N ALA A 337 -11.68 -10.48 -10.74
CA ALA A 337 -12.53 -10.43 -11.93
C ALA A 337 -11.98 -11.25 -13.10
N ASP A 338 -10.67 -11.36 -13.21
CA ASP A 338 -9.94 -12.07 -14.29
C ASP A 338 -9.44 -13.45 -13.86
N ARG A 339 -10.01 -14.02 -12.79
CA ARG A 339 -9.63 -15.34 -12.32
C ARG A 339 -9.74 -16.39 -13.45
N PRO A 340 -8.69 -17.20 -13.70
CA PRO A 340 -8.75 -18.26 -14.67
C PRO A 340 -9.88 -19.26 -14.38
N PRO A 341 -10.56 -19.79 -15.40
CA PRO A 341 -11.58 -20.80 -15.20
C PRO A 341 -10.98 -22.03 -14.51
N LYS A 342 -11.78 -22.71 -13.68
CA LYS A 342 -11.31 -23.93 -12.99
C LYS A 342 -10.75 -24.91 -14.02
N PRO A 343 -9.53 -25.47 -13.81
CA PRO A 343 -9.00 -26.51 -14.68
C PRO A 343 -9.99 -27.67 -14.75
N GLY A 344 -10.38 -28.08 -15.96
CA GLY A 344 -11.18 -29.27 -16.16
C GLY A 344 -10.45 -30.53 -15.62
N PRO A 345 -11.14 -31.67 -15.47
CA PRO A 345 -10.57 -32.90 -14.88
C PRO A 345 -9.28 -33.36 -15.54
N THR A 346 -9.06 -33.04 -16.82
CA THR A 346 -7.90 -33.41 -17.63
C THR A 346 -6.64 -32.56 -17.41
N THR A 347 -6.77 -31.39 -16.81
CA THR A 347 -5.65 -30.43 -16.64
C THR A 347 -4.95 -30.50 -15.28
N LYS A 348 -5.45 -31.30 -14.34
CA LYS A 348 -4.86 -31.48 -13.00
C LYS A 348 -3.42 -31.99 -13.01
N GLY A 349 -2.97 -32.64 -14.09
CA GLY A 349 -1.61 -33.15 -14.24
C GLY A 349 -0.61 -32.18 -14.88
N LEU A 350 -1.07 -31.15 -15.60
CA LEU A 350 -0.18 -30.25 -16.36
C LEU A 350 0.28 -29.02 -15.58
N LEU A 351 -0.45 -28.60 -14.55
CA LEU A 351 -0.14 -27.40 -13.77
C LEU A 351 0.90 -27.62 -12.66
N LEU A 352 1.21 -28.87 -12.33
CA LEU A 352 2.24 -29.20 -11.33
C LEU A 352 3.64 -29.44 -11.96
N GLY A 353 3.79 -29.33 -13.28
CA GLY A 353 4.99 -29.75 -14.02
C GLY A 353 5.86 -28.66 -14.64
N LYS A 354 5.57 -27.38 -14.46
CA LYS A 354 6.47 -26.30 -14.91
C LYS A 354 7.16 -25.65 -13.71
N GLY A 355 7.96 -26.46 -13.00
CA GLY A 355 9.05 -25.95 -12.18
C GLY A 355 10.08 -25.33 -13.13
N CYS A 356 10.69 -24.22 -12.70
CA CYS A 356 11.82 -23.59 -13.38
C CYS A 356 12.86 -24.66 -13.75
N ALA A 357 12.96 -25.02 -15.02
CA ALA A 357 14.12 -25.74 -15.52
C ALA A 357 15.28 -24.75 -15.44
N ALA A 358 16.26 -25.05 -14.61
CA ALA A 358 17.56 -24.42 -14.66
C ALA A 358 18.15 -24.76 -16.04
N ASP A 359 18.29 -23.76 -16.90
CA ASP A 359 19.11 -23.82 -18.10
C ASP A 359 20.57 -24.00 -17.66
N GLY A 360 20.97 -25.24 -17.51
CA GLY A 360 22.36 -25.65 -17.44
C GLY A 360 22.92 -25.68 -18.87
N GLY A 361 23.40 -24.54 -19.36
CA GLY A 361 24.19 -24.45 -20.57
C GLY A 361 25.61 -24.91 -20.30
N ASP A 362 25.96 -26.11 -20.78
CA ASP A 362 27.32 -26.58 -21.03
C ASP A 362 28.00 -25.67 -22.07
N MET A 363 29.14 -25.16 -21.78
CA MET A 363 30.46 -24.97 -22.37
C MET A 363 31.10 -23.65 -21.97
#